data_f269e2078be3962aab244350d35ff098
#
_entry.id   f269e2078be3962aab244350d35ff098
#
_cell.length_a   1.000
_cell.length_b   1.000
_cell.length_c   1.000
_cell.angle_alpha   90.00
_cell.angle_beta   90.00
_cell.angle_gamma   90.00
#
_symmetry.space_group_name_H-M   'P 1'
#
loop_
_entity.id
_entity.type
_entity.pdbx_description
1 polymer ?
#
loop_
_entity_poly.entity_id
_entity_poly.type
_entity_poly.pdbx_seq_one_letter_code
_entity_poly.pdbx_strand_id
1 'polypeptide(L)'
;MLEVVFKQNAKLGKYEAMFLEPVMEGLGCLNKNIDHFGVLCHGNVLRENLLFCYRTELESRCFCSSVVFKDFSSSHYGSCVIDLLQFIFASVDPEVRHNFMADLVCSVYYSNFVKTVASINRNVGIFTMKSFISEFDKNILLGFLFCVNLHHKIYEDTVDKTDVEKEEISFAIFEENMLAAVKDILHFKMSIRASRI
;
A
#
# COMPACT_ATOMS: atom_id res chain seq x y z
N MET A 1 -13.82 7.01 -11.79
CA MET A 1 -13.09 5.73 -11.80
C MET A 1 -13.57 4.79 -10.70
N LEU A 2 -13.40 5.09 -9.41
CA LEU A 2 -13.82 4.16 -8.32
C LEU A 2 -15.29 3.75 -8.38
N GLU A 3 -16.22 4.67 -8.60
CA GLU A 3 -17.65 4.34 -8.76
C GLU A 3 -17.90 3.34 -9.90
N VAL A 4 -17.18 3.49 -10.99
CA VAL A 4 -17.31 2.59 -12.16
C VAL A 4 -16.84 1.18 -11.78
N VAL A 5 -15.71 1.06 -11.07
CA VAL A 5 -15.16 -0.22 -10.60
C VAL A 5 -16.16 -0.98 -9.73
N PHE A 6 -16.81 -0.30 -8.78
CA PHE A 6 -17.81 -0.96 -7.92
C PHE A 6 -19.14 -1.24 -8.62
N LYS A 7 -19.63 -0.32 -9.46
CA LYS A 7 -20.94 -0.47 -10.13
C LYS A 7 -20.91 -1.49 -11.26
N GLN A 8 -19.81 -1.60 -11.97
CA GLN A 8 -19.69 -2.54 -13.10
C GLN A 8 -19.28 -3.96 -12.69
N ASN A 9 -18.88 -4.15 -11.43
CA ASN A 9 -18.38 -5.41 -10.94
C ASN A 9 -19.28 -5.98 -9.83
N ALA A 10 -20.04 -7.04 -10.14
CA ALA A 10 -20.97 -7.66 -9.19
C ALA A 10 -20.28 -8.20 -7.91
N LYS A 11 -19.00 -8.64 -8.01
CA LYS A 11 -18.26 -9.14 -6.85
C LYS A 11 -17.74 -8.02 -5.95
N LEU A 12 -17.43 -6.85 -6.53
CA LEU A 12 -16.98 -5.68 -5.81
C LEU A 12 -18.15 -4.81 -5.31
N GLY A 13 -19.27 -4.80 -5.99
CA GLY A 13 -20.42 -3.97 -5.68
C GLY A 13 -20.91 -4.07 -4.23
N LYS A 14 -20.83 -5.25 -3.63
CA LYS A 14 -21.15 -5.48 -2.20
C LYS A 14 -20.26 -4.71 -1.22
N TYR A 15 -19.11 -4.23 -1.66
CA TYR A 15 -18.17 -3.46 -0.85
C TYR A 15 -18.24 -1.95 -1.12
N GLU A 16 -19.05 -1.49 -2.10
CA GLU A 16 -19.13 -0.08 -2.52
C GLU A 16 -19.33 0.85 -1.32
N ALA A 17 -20.36 0.63 -0.52
CA ALA A 17 -20.66 1.47 0.64
C ALA A 17 -19.54 1.48 1.70
N MET A 18 -18.78 0.40 1.81
CA MET A 18 -17.70 0.30 2.79
C MET A 18 -16.42 1.02 2.34
N PHE A 19 -16.19 1.14 1.04
CA PHE A 19 -14.92 1.63 0.49
C PHE A 19 -15.07 2.98 -0.20
N LEU A 20 -16.11 3.21 -1.00
CA LEU A 20 -16.19 4.38 -1.87
C LEU A 20 -16.21 5.68 -1.08
N GLU A 21 -17.17 5.84 -0.18
CA GLU A 21 -17.33 7.07 0.59
C GLU A 21 -16.14 7.34 1.53
N PRO A 22 -15.67 6.35 2.35
CA PRO A 22 -14.49 6.56 3.19
C PRO A 22 -13.18 6.83 2.42
N VAL A 23 -13.01 6.25 1.23
CA VAL A 23 -11.84 6.56 0.37
C VAL A 23 -11.91 7.99 -0.13
N MET A 24 -13.08 8.46 -0.57
CA MET A 24 -13.27 9.84 -1.04
C MET A 24 -13.06 10.86 0.09
N GLU A 25 -13.53 10.56 1.30
CA GLU A 25 -13.25 11.37 2.49
C GLU A 25 -11.76 11.40 2.84
N GLY A 26 -11.10 10.23 2.81
CA GLY A 26 -9.67 10.07 3.06
C GLY A 26 -8.82 10.90 2.11
N LEU A 27 -9.17 10.94 0.82
CA LEU A 27 -8.50 11.79 -0.18
C LEU A 27 -8.58 13.27 0.17
N GLY A 28 -9.74 13.73 0.68
CA GLY A 28 -9.92 15.11 1.12
C GLY A 28 -9.10 15.49 2.37
N CYS A 29 -8.61 14.49 3.10
CA CYS A 29 -7.87 14.66 4.36
C CYS A 29 -6.37 14.37 4.26
N LEU A 30 -5.86 13.92 3.10
CA LEU A 30 -4.48 13.46 2.91
C LEU A 30 -3.40 14.44 3.42
N ASN A 31 -3.67 15.74 3.43
CA ASN A 31 -2.75 16.77 3.88
C ASN A 31 -3.28 17.57 5.07
N LYS A 32 -4.39 17.12 5.69
CA LYS A 32 -4.99 17.79 6.85
C LYS A 32 -4.68 16.98 8.10
N ASN A 33 -4.14 17.64 9.11
CA ASN A 33 -3.83 17.04 10.43
C ASN A 33 -2.80 15.90 10.37
N ILE A 34 -1.64 16.18 9.75
CA ILE A 34 -0.47 15.30 9.88
C ILE A 34 0.11 15.56 11.27
N ASP A 35 -0.27 14.70 12.22
CA ASP A 35 0.20 14.78 13.60
C ASP A 35 1.69 14.37 13.71
N HIS A 36 2.00 13.46 14.61
CA HIS A 36 3.37 13.09 14.94
C HIS A 36 4.11 12.25 13.88
N PHE A 37 3.39 11.64 12.91
CA PHE A 37 3.94 10.76 11.90
C PHE A 37 4.31 11.45 10.57
N GLY A 38 4.36 12.79 10.58
CA GLY A 38 4.74 13.58 9.42
C GLY A 38 6.22 13.43 9.09
N VAL A 39 6.50 13.07 7.85
CA VAL A 39 7.84 12.86 7.30
C VAL A 39 7.92 13.43 5.88
N LEU A 40 9.13 13.51 5.33
CA LEU A 40 9.29 13.68 3.90
C LEU A 40 8.98 12.33 3.23
N CYS A 41 7.84 12.27 2.56
CA CYS A 41 7.42 11.12 1.76
C CYS A 41 8.10 11.15 0.40
N HIS A 42 8.37 9.98 -0.17
CA HIS A 42 8.81 9.84 -1.54
C HIS A 42 7.67 10.19 -2.52
N GLY A 43 6.44 9.78 -2.20
CA GLY A 43 5.22 10.09 -2.96
C GLY A 43 5.00 9.21 -4.19
N ASN A 44 5.98 8.36 -4.55
CA ASN A 44 5.88 7.44 -5.70
C ASN A 44 6.68 6.15 -5.45
N VAL A 45 6.38 5.43 -4.35
CA VAL A 45 7.10 4.21 -3.92
C VAL A 45 6.57 3.01 -4.71
N LEU A 46 6.68 3.07 -6.02
CA LEU A 46 6.37 1.95 -6.91
C LEU A 46 7.62 1.11 -7.17
N ARG A 47 7.43 -0.17 -7.47
CA ARG A 47 8.51 -1.12 -7.77
C ARG A 47 9.49 -0.60 -8.84
N GLU A 48 8.99 0.11 -9.84
CA GLU A 48 9.78 0.72 -10.91
C GLU A 48 10.73 1.82 -10.42
N ASN A 49 10.47 2.41 -9.24
CA ASN A 49 11.29 3.44 -8.62
C ASN A 49 12.25 2.89 -7.54
N LEU A 50 12.36 1.56 -7.44
CA LEU A 50 13.24 0.86 -6.51
C LEU A 50 14.31 0.09 -7.28
N LEU A 51 15.57 0.44 -7.08
CA LEU A 51 16.72 -0.27 -7.65
C LEU A 51 17.27 -1.22 -6.60
N PHE A 52 17.09 -2.52 -6.81
CA PHE A 52 17.58 -3.56 -5.92
C PHE A 52 19.00 -3.94 -6.29
N CYS A 53 19.93 -3.81 -5.35
CA CYS A 53 21.31 -4.24 -5.50
C CYS A 53 21.49 -5.64 -4.89
N TYR A 54 21.95 -6.58 -5.69
CA TYR A 54 22.14 -7.97 -5.26
C TYR A 54 23.62 -8.28 -5.07
N ARG A 55 23.93 -9.13 -4.09
CA ARG A 55 25.24 -9.74 -3.90
C ARG A 55 25.11 -11.25 -3.95
N THR A 56 26.11 -11.89 -4.55
CA THR A 56 26.20 -13.34 -4.59
C THR A 56 27.25 -13.79 -3.56
N GLU A 57 26.87 -14.68 -2.65
CA GLU A 57 27.79 -15.35 -1.73
C GLU A 57 28.30 -16.66 -2.33
N LEU A 58 29.34 -17.22 -1.68
CA LEU A 58 30.11 -18.40 -2.15
C LEU A 58 29.26 -19.65 -2.47
N GLU A 59 28.00 -19.73 -2.02
CA GLU A 59 27.10 -20.86 -2.28
C GLU A 59 26.03 -20.57 -3.36
N SER A 60 26.30 -19.63 -4.26
CA SER A 60 25.36 -19.21 -5.33
C SER A 60 24.01 -18.64 -4.82
N ARG A 61 23.93 -18.29 -3.56
CA ARG A 61 22.75 -17.60 -3.02
C ARG A 61 22.85 -16.12 -3.32
N CYS A 62 21.85 -15.61 -4.03
CA CYS A 62 21.72 -14.19 -4.34
C CYS A 62 20.78 -13.55 -3.32
N PHE A 63 21.21 -12.50 -2.64
CA PHE A 63 20.37 -11.74 -1.71
C PHE A 63 20.43 -10.24 -2.00
N CYS A 64 19.34 -9.55 -1.74
CA CYS A 64 19.30 -8.11 -1.85
C CYS A 64 20.11 -7.47 -0.74
N SER A 65 21.18 -6.79 -1.11
CA SER A 65 22.11 -6.14 -0.16
C SER A 65 21.73 -4.69 0.14
N SER A 66 21.08 -4.01 -0.78
CA SER A 66 20.59 -2.64 -0.61
C SER A 66 19.51 -2.30 -1.62
N VAL A 67 18.75 -1.26 -1.33
CA VAL A 67 17.73 -0.68 -2.22
C VAL A 67 18.03 0.80 -2.38
N VAL A 68 17.96 1.30 -3.60
CA VAL A 68 18.11 2.73 -3.91
C VAL A 68 16.79 3.23 -4.47
N PHE A 69 16.29 4.31 -3.90
CA PHE A 69 15.11 5.02 -4.40
C PHE A 69 15.51 5.96 -5.52
N LYS A 70 14.68 6.08 -6.55
CA LYS A 70 14.83 7.04 -7.65
C LYS A 70 13.51 7.77 -7.89
N ASP A 71 13.56 8.89 -8.60
CA ASP A 71 12.40 9.72 -8.97
C ASP A 71 11.67 10.32 -7.76
N PHE A 72 12.29 11.32 -7.16
CA PHE A 72 11.75 12.09 -6.04
C PHE A 72 10.85 13.27 -6.48
N SER A 73 10.39 13.30 -7.73
CA SER A 73 9.58 14.40 -8.28
C SER A 73 8.23 14.60 -7.56
N SER A 74 7.70 13.53 -6.97
CA SER A 74 6.44 13.53 -6.22
C SER A 74 6.62 13.71 -4.70
N SER A 75 7.84 14.00 -4.24
CA SER A 75 8.12 14.10 -2.80
C SER A 75 7.36 15.26 -2.15
N HIS A 76 6.80 14.98 -1.01
CA HIS A 76 5.99 15.93 -0.24
C HIS A 76 6.04 15.62 1.26
N TYR A 77 5.62 16.58 2.07
CA TYR A 77 5.44 16.32 3.50
C TYR A 77 4.10 15.60 3.72
N GLY A 78 4.13 14.45 4.37
CA GLY A 78 2.96 13.60 4.56
C GLY A 78 3.13 12.60 5.70
N SER A 79 2.10 11.82 5.98
CA SER A 79 2.19 10.72 6.94
C SER A 79 3.06 9.58 6.39
N CYS A 80 3.97 9.06 7.23
CA CYS A 80 4.86 7.96 6.83
C CYS A 80 4.13 6.69 6.40
N VAL A 81 2.86 6.52 6.79
CA VAL A 81 2.08 5.35 6.39
C VAL A 81 1.59 5.41 4.94
N ILE A 82 1.58 6.59 4.31
CA ILE A 82 1.10 6.74 2.94
C ILE A 82 2.03 6.06 1.94
N ASP A 83 3.34 6.32 2.03
CA ASP A 83 4.33 5.63 1.21
C ASP A 83 4.33 4.11 1.48
N LEU A 84 4.17 3.72 2.74
CA LEU A 84 4.07 2.31 3.13
C LEU A 84 2.85 1.63 2.49
N LEU A 85 1.69 2.28 2.53
CA LEU A 85 0.46 1.78 1.90
C LEU A 85 0.61 1.68 0.38
N GLN A 86 1.20 2.71 -0.25
CA GLN A 86 1.46 2.67 -1.69
C GLN A 86 2.36 1.49 -2.04
N PHE A 87 3.46 1.29 -1.31
CA PHE A 87 4.36 0.17 -1.53
C PHE A 87 3.66 -1.18 -1.35
N ILE A 88 2.94 -1.38 -0.24
CA ILE A 88 2.27 -2.65 0.07
C ILE A 88 1.20 -2.99 -0.99
N PHE A 89 0.39 -2.02 -1.41
CA PHE A 89 -0.75 -2.30 -2.28
C PHE A 89 -0.43 -2.19 -3.78
N ALA A 90 0.63 -1.49 -4.15
CA ALA A 90 0.99 -1.31 -5.55
C ALA A 90 2.30 -2.03 -5.97
N SER A 91 3.07 -2.58 -5.01
CA SER A 91 4.38 -3.17 -5.35
C SER A 91 4.62 -4.54 -4.74
N VAL A 92 3.85 -4.94 -3.71
CA VAL A 92 3.95 -6.25 -3.08
C VAL A 92 2.93 -7.20 -3.70
N ASP A 93 3.40 -8.42 -3.99
CA ASP A 93 2.54 -9.48 -4.51
C ASP A 93 1.34 -9.73 -3.59
N PRO A 94 0.11 -9.93 -4.13
CA PRO A 94 -1.09 -10.15 -3.34
C PRO A 94 -0.99 -11.32 -2.34
N GLU A 95 -0.33 -12.42 -2.70
CA GLU A 95 -0.17 -13.57 -1.81
C GLU A 95 0.75 -13.22 -0.62
N VAL A 96 1.87 -12.53 -0.90
CA VAL A 96 2.80 -12.03 0.13
C VAL A 96 2.11 -11.02 1.03
N ARG A 97 1.36 -10.09 0.44
CA ARG A 97 0.59 -9.09 1.19
C ARG A 97 -0.43 -9.75 2.12
N HIS A 98 -1.20 -10.70 1.60
CA HIS A 98 -2.21 -11.42 2.39
C HIS A 98 -1.62 -12.11 3.63
N ASN A 99 -0.50 -12.79 3.45
CA ASN A 99 0.10 -13.61 4.50
C ASN A 99 0.96 -12.81 5.49
N PHE A 100 1.59 -11.73 5.05
CA PHE A 100 2.65 -11.06 5.80
C PHE A 100 2.43 -9.56 6.06
N MET A 101 1.27 -8.98 5.68
CA MET A 101 1.05 -7.54 5.84
C MET A 101 1.21 -7.07 7.30
N ALA A 102 0.69 -7.81 8.27
CA ALA A 102 0.83 -7.46 9.68
C ALA A 102 2.31 -7.46 10.12
N ASP A 103 3.09 -8.44 9.69
CA ASP A 103 4.53 -8.50 9.96
C ASP A 103 5.30 -7.38 9.27
N LEU A 104 4.99 -7.09 8.01
CA LEU A 104 5.60 -5.98 7.28
C LEU A 104 5.34 -4.64 7.98
N VAL A 105 4.13 -4.42 8.43
CA VAL A 105 3.71 -3.16 9.08
C VAL A 105 4.29 -3.04 10.48
N CYS A 106 4.09 -4.05 11.33
CA CYS A 106 4.41 -3.98 12.76
C CYS A 106 5.85 -4.40 13.07
N SER A 107 6.28 -5.55 12.55
CA SER A 107 7.58 -6.13 12.90
C SER A 107 8.73 -5.53 12.09
N VAL A 108 8.49 -5.22 10.81
CA VAL A 108 9.55 -4.69 9.94
C VAL A 108 9.52 -3.17 9.92
N TYR A 109 8.46 -2.57 9.38
CA TYR A 109 8.46 -1.11 9.17
C TYR A 109 8.48 -0.33 10.47
N TYR A 110 7.51 -0.53 11.37
CA TYR A 110 7.43 0.21 12.62
C TYR A 110 8.70 0.06 13.47
N SER A 111 9.22 -1.15 13.61
CA SER A 111 10.44 -1.38 14.42
C SER A 111 11.65 -0.62 13.88
N ASN A 112 11.83 -0.58 12.55
CA ASN A 112 12.92 0.17 11.93
C ASN A 112 12.66 1.68 11.96
N PHE A 113 11.41 2.13 11.82
CA PHE A 113 11.04 3.53 11.98
C PHE A 113 11.43 4.05 13.36
N VAL A 114 11.01 3.36 14.43
CA VAL A 114 11.34 3.75 15.81
C VAL A 114 12.86 3.73 16.05
N LYS A 115 13.58 2.70 15.59
CA LYS A 115 15.05 2.65 15.68
C LYS A 115 15.71 3.84 14.98
N THR A 116 15.24 4.19 13.80
CA THR A 116 15.76 5.33 13.03
C THR A 116 15.51 6.64 13.76
N VAL A 117 14.28 6.87 14.24
CA VAL A 117 13.96 8.07 15.01
C VAL A 117 14.81 8.17 16.28
N ALA A 118 15.01 7.07 16.99
CA ALA A 118 15.88 7.01 18.17
C ALA A 118 17.33 7.36 17.83
N SER A 119 17.86 6.90 16.69
CA SER A 119 19.25 7.14 16.27
C SER A 119 19.54 8.62 16.00
N ILE A 120 18.54 9.41 15.64
CA ILE A 120 18.67 10.87 15.45
C ILE A 120 18.32 11.67 16.70
N ASN A 121 18.35 11.00 17.86
CA ASN A 121 18.12 11.57 19.19
C ASN A 121 16.78 12.30 19.33
N ARG A 122 15.71 11.72 18.79
CA ARG A 122 14.34 12.24 18.92
C ARG A 122 13.58 11.50 20.01
N ASN A 123 12.63 12.20 20.64
CA ASN A 123 11.73 11.55 21.58
C ASN A 123 10.83 10.53 20.86
N VAL A 124 11.05 9.26 21.12
CA VAL A 124 10.29 8.15 20.53
C VAL A 124 8.99 7.83 21.29
N GLY A 125 8.77 8.43 22.48
CA GLY A 125 7.63 8.11 23.33
C GLY A 125 6.26 8.45 22.73
N ILE A 126 6.22 9.33 21.74
CA ILE A 126 5.00 9.68 21.00
C ILE A 126 4.68 8.67 19.88
N PHE A 127 5.68 7.89 19.44
CA PHE A 127 5.55 6.92 18.36
C PHE A 127 5.28 5.52 18.92
N THR A 128 4.19 5.37 19.67
CA THR A 128 3.82 4.06 20.21
C THR A 128 3.28 3.17 19.09
N MET A 129 3.39 1.83 19.23
CA MET A 129 2.76 0.88 18.30
C MET A 129 1.26 1.19 18.14
N LYS A 130 0.59 1.46 19.23
CA LYS A 130 -0.84 1.80 19.21
C LYS A 130 -1.15 3.05 18.37
N SER A 131 -0.40 4.13 18.54
CA SER A 131 -0.60 5.36 17.74
C SER A 131 -0.26 5.12 16.26
N PHE A 132 0.80 4.33 15.97
CA PHE A 132 1.17 3.98 14.60
C PHE A 132 0.08 3.13 13.91
N ILE A 133 -0.43 2.10 14.59
CA ILE A 133 -1.53 1.27 14.06
C ILE A 133 -2.79 2.10 13.85
N SER A 134 -3.10 3.03 14.75
CA SER A 134 -4.24 3.94 14.57
C SER A 134 -4.06 4.82 13.33
N GLU A 135 -2.86 5.34 13.08
CA GLU A 135 -2.56 6.12 11.88
C GLU A 135 -2.62 5.25 10.61
N PHE A 136 -2.13 4.02 10.68
CA PHE A 136 -2.22 3.07 9.57
C PHE A 136 -3.67 2.69 9.26
N ASP A 137 -4.48 2.34 10.27
CA ASP A 137 -5.89 1.96 10.08
C ASP A 137 -6.73 3.12 9.54
N LYS A 138 -6.45 4.35 9.98
CA LYS A 138 -7.10 5.57 9.46
C LYS A 138 -6.87 5.75 7.95
N ASN A 139 -5.70 5.37 7.45
CA ASN A 139 -5.30 5.58 6.06
C ASN A 139 -5.39 4.32 5.20
N ILE A 140 -5.67 3.13 5.74
CA ILE A 140 -5.55 1.84 5.04
C ILE A 140 -6.39 1.76 3.75
N LEU A 141 -7.50 2.47 3.69
CA LEU A 141 -8.36 2.51 2.49
C LEU A 141 -7.70 3.21 1.30
N LEU A 142 -6.68 4.06 1.54
CA LEU A 142 -5.84 4.60 0.46
C LEU A 142 -5.05 3.51 -0.23
N GLY A 143 -4.72 2.42 0.47
CA GLY A 143 -4.11 1.23 -0.14
C GLY A 143 -4.97 0.66 -1.27
N PHE A 144 -6.28 0.56 -1.07
CA PHE A 144 -7.19 0.16 -2.14
C PHE A 144 -7.12 1.12 -3.34
N LEU A 145 -7.11 2.43 -3.08
CA LEU A 145 -6.99 3.43 -4.15
C LEU A 145 -5.66 3.29 -4.93
N PHE A 146 -4.54 3.08 -4.25
CA PHE A 146 -3.25 2.85 -4.91
C PHE A 146 -3.28 1.59 -5.78
N CYS A 147 -3.90 0.51 -5.29
CA CYS A 147 -4.11 -0.70 -6.05
C CYS A 147 -4.95 -0.45 -7.30
N VAL A 148 -6.10 0.25 -7.17
CA VAL A 148 -6.97 0.60 -8.29
C VAL A 148 -6.22 1.44 -9.34
N ASN A 149 -5.52 2.48 -8.90
CA ASN A 149 -4.79 3.36 -9.82
C ASN A 149 -3.72 2.62 -10.62
N LEU A 150 -2.93 1.76 -9.96
CA LEU A 150 -1.90 0.96 -10.62
C LEU A 150 -2.51 0.01 -11.64
N HIS A 151 -3.47 -0.80 -11.19
CA HIS A 151 -4.03 -1.84 -12.06
C HIS A 151 -4.91 -1.28 -13.17
N HIS A 152 -5.56 -0.13 -12.95
CA HIS A 152 -6.25 0.59 -14.03
C HIS A 152 -5.28 1.04 -15.11
N LYS A 153 -4.13 1.59 -14.72
CA LYS A 153 -3.08 1.98 -15.67
C LYS A 153 -2.56 0.76 -16.44
N ILE A 154 -2.27 -0.34 -15.73
CA ILE A 154 -1.84 -1.59 -16.38
C ILE A 154 -2.90 -2.09 -17.35
N TYR A 155 -4.18 -2.07 -16.96
CA TYR A 155 -5.29 -2.45 -17.82
C TYR A 155 -5.35 -1.58 -19.08
N GLU A 156 -5.27 -0.26 -18.95
CA GLU A 156 -5.27 0.66 -20.09
C GLU A 156 -4.08 0.44 -21.04
N ASP A 157 -2.90 0.15 -20.48
CA ASP A 157 -1.67 -0.08 -21.25
C ASP A 157 -1.65 -1.45 -21.95
N THR A 158 -2.38 -2.44 -21.44
CA THR A 158 -2.36 -3.84 -21.93
C THR A 158 -3.57 -4.22 -22.76
N VAL A 159 -4.69 -3.50 -22.61
CA VAL A 159 -5.93 -3.83 -23.30
C VAL A 159 -5.81 -3.49 -24.79
N ASP A 160 -5.97 -4.50 -25.62
CA ASP A 160 -6.21 -4.35 -27.04
C ASP A 160 -7.73 -4.37 -27.28
N LYS A 161 -8.31 -3.18 -27.40
CA LYS A 161 -9.77 -3.02 -27.61
C LYS A 161 -10.29 -3.64 -28.91
N THR A 162 -9.41 -4.11 -29.75
CA THR A 162 -9.77 -4.84 -30.99
C THR A 162 -9.82 -6.36 -30.79
N ASP A 163 -9.35 -6.87 -29.64
CA ASP A 163 -9.29 -8.26 -29.29
C ASP A 163 -10.09 -8.51 -28.01
N VAL A 164 -11.33 -8.95 -28.16
CA VAL A 164 -12.31 -9.16 -27.08
C VAL A 164 -11.80 -10.16 -26.03
N GLU A 165 -11.09 -11.22 -26.45
CA GLU A 165 -10.56 -12.23 -25.53
C GLU A 165 -9.48 -11.64 -24.62
N LYS A 166 -8.60 -10.81 -25.16
CA LYS A 166 -7.58 -10.11 -24.37
C LYS A 166 -8.18 -9.06 -23.42
N GLU A 167 -9.23 -8.38 -23.85
CA GLU A 167 -9.95 -7.43 -23.00
C GLU A 167 -10.60 -8.15 -21.81
N GLU A 168 -11.25 -9.29 -22.03
CA GLU A 168 -11.86 -10.09 -20.96
C GLU A 168 -10.82 -10.61 -19.96
N ILE A 169 -9.68 -11.12 -20.44
CA ILE A 169 -8.56 -11.58 -19.61
C ILE A 169 -7.98 -10.43 -18.78
N SER A 170 -7.74 -9.28 -19.40
CA SER A 170 -7.19 -8.11 -18.70
C SER A 170 -8.15 -7.59 -17.63
N PHE A 171 -9.45 -7.62 -17.91
CA PHE A 171 -10.48 -7.24 -16.93
C PHE A 171 -10.56 -8.22 -15.77
N ALA A 172 -10.47 -9.54 -16.03
CA ALA A 172 -10.48 -10.56 -15.00
C ALA A 172 -9.29 -10.41 -14.03
N ILE A 173 -8.10 -10.13 -14.55
CA ILE A 173 -6.89 -9.86 -13.75
C ILE A 173 -7.08 -8.60 -12.89
N PHE A 174 -7.64 -7.53 -13.46
CA PHE A 174 -7.96 -6.32 -12.71
C PHE A 174 -8.92 -6.62 -11.56
N GLU A 175 -10.03 -7.32 -11.83
CA GLU A 175 -11.03 -7.72 -10.83
C GLU A 175 -10.41 -8.52 -9.68
N GLU A 176 -9.57 -9.50 -9.99
CA GLU A 176 -8.92 -10.36 -9.01
C GLU A 176 -8.02 -9.58 -8.06
N ASN A 177 -7.21 -8.67 -8.60
CA ASN A 177 -6.34 -7.81 -7.78
C ASN A 177 -7.13 -6.86 -6.87
N MET A 178 -8.26 -6.33 -7.34
CA MET A 178 -9.14 -5.48 -6.52
C MET A 178 -9.78 -6.28 -5.39
N LEU A 179 -10.25 -7.50 -5.66
CA LEU A 179 -10.83 -8.38 -4.65
C LEU A 179 -9.78 -8.80 -3.61
N ALA A 180 -8.55 -9.08 -4.05
CA ALA A 180 -7.44 -9.38 -3.14
C ALA A 180 -7.18 -8.19 -2.20
N ALA A 181 -7.08 -6.97 -2.72
CA ALA A 181 -6.86 -5.77 -1.90
C ALA A 181 -7.97 -5.55 -0.86
N VAL A 182 -9.24 -5.74 -1.24
CA VAL A 182 -10.37 -5.66 -0.31
C VAL A 182 -10.26 -6.70 0.81
N LYS A 183 -9.96 -7.95 0.46
CA LYS A 183 -9.80 -9.05 1.43
C LYS A 183 -8.66 -8.76 2.41
N ASP A 184 -7.53 -8.27 1.92
CA ASP A 184 -6.35 -7.97 2.73
C ASP A 184 -6.63 -6.85 3.74
N ILE A 185 -7.33 -5.80 3.32
CA ILE A 185 -7.75 -4.71 4.21
C ILE A 185 -8.69 -5.23 5.31
N LEU A 186 -9.68 -6.04 4.95
CA LEU A 186 -10.60 -6.60 5.91
C LEU A 186 -9.91 -7.56 6.88
N HIS A 187 -9.00 -8.41 6.37
CA HIS A 187 -8.20 -9.32 7.18
C HIS A 187 -7.33 -8.57 8.19
N PHE A 188 -6.61 -7.55 7.73
CA PHE A 188 -5.76 -6.73 8.59
C PHE A 188 -6.59 -6.03 9.69
N LYS A 189 -7.72 -5.41 9.36
CA LYS A 189 -8.62 -4.78 10.34
C LYS A 189 -9.15 -5.77 11.38
N MET A 190 -9.45 -7.00 10.99
CA MET A 190 -9.87 -8.04 11.94
C MET A 190 -8.72 -8.48 12.84
N SER A 191 -7.53 -8.67 12.29
CA SER A 191 -6.33 -9.10 13.03
C SER A 191 -5.93 -8.09 14.10
N ILE A 192 -5.95 -6.81 13.79
CA ILE A 192 -5.66 -5.74 14.76
C ILE A 192 -6.70 -5.74 15.90
N ARG A 193 -7.99 -5.85 15.56
CA ARG A 193 -9.06 -5.87 16.57
C ARG A 193 -8.94 -7.08 17.51
N ALA A 194 -8.56 -8.25 16.96
CA ALA A 194 -8.36 -9.48 17.74
C ALA A 194 -7.13 -9.39 18.66
N SER A 195 -6.07 -8.72 18.23
CA SER A 195 -4.83 -8.57 19.01
C SER A 195 -4.93 -7.57 20.16
N ARG A 196 -6.03 -6.85 20.31
CA ARG A 196 -6.25 -5.79 21.32
C ARG A 196 -5.11 -4.74 21.41
N ILE A 197 -4.40 -4.54 20.29
CA ILE A 197 -3.35 -3.53 20.16
C ILE A 197 -3.97 -2.14 20.03
#